data_d29d8a3d2729076fd6c00d6950bd7fd1
#
_entry.id   d29d8a3d2729076fd6c00d6950bd7fd1
#
_cell.length_a   1.000
_cell.length_b   1.000
_cell.length_c   1.000
_cell.angle_alpha   90.00
_cell.angle_beta   90.00
_cell.angle_gamma   90.00
#
_symmetry.space_group_name_H-M   'P 1'
#
loop_
_entity.id
_entity.type
_entity.pdbx_description
1 polymer ?
#
loop_
_entity_poly.entity_id
_entity_poly.type
_entity_poly.pdbx_seq_one_letter_code
_entity_poly.pdbx_strand_id
1 'polypeptide(L)'
;MFDFDNFREIWSTIQKNKLRTFLTGFSVAWGIFMLIVLLGAGNGMKNGIMSNFRNFSLNRVETWPRYTSKPYKGMQMNRRIEYKDEDLIAIPRENPEVDLITASISRSDTLSYGDEYNAYSLNGVHPSKAVIDNIEMTVGNGRFINDIDVKEKRKVIVLSPRMKEVLFKGGDPLGKYVNAGSVAYQVIGVYKAEDNDNNAPAYIPFSTAQTLYNAGYGLDDIIFTVKGISTQEEFDAFEKRFRRQMGARHRFDPEDRRAIGMWSTLENFMMLNGMMNGIALFIWVIGIGTLTAGIVGVSNIMLITVRERTREFGIRKAIGATPFSILKLIIVESILITAIFGYLGMILGIGLTEAINYAMEMMNAGKNVSQDDMSIFLNPTVSLSVALSATAL
;
A
#
# COMPACT_ATOMS: atom_id res chain seq x y z
N MET A 1 -48.45 -6.82 -12.84
CA MET A 1 -48.54 -7.73 -13.95
C MET A 1 -47.85 -7.05 -15.14
N PHE A 2 -46.67 -7.51 -15.54
CA PHE A 2 -45.97 -7.00 -16.72
C PHE A 2 -46.67 -7.65 -17.93
N ASP A 3 -47.41 -6.86 -18.68
CA ASP A 3 -48.08 -7.31 -19.91
C ASP A 3 -47.01 -7.55 -21.00
N PHE A 4 -46.94 -8.75 -21.53
CA PHE A 4 -46.06 -9.12 -22.65
C PHE A 4 -46.28 -8.22 -23.89
N ASP A 5 -47.44 -7.66 -24.04
CA ASP A 5 -47.78 -6.75 -25.13
C ASP A 5 -47.05 -5.39 -25.02
N ASN A 6 -46.87 -4.87 -23.80
CA ASN A 6 -46.07 -3.66 -23.57
C ASN A 6 -44.59 -3.86 -23.92
N PHE A 7 -44.03 -5.03 -23.64
CA PHE A 7 -42.64 -5.34 -23.98
C PHE A 7 -42.42 -5.42 -25.50
N ARG A 8 -43.37 -6.01 -26.20
CA ARG A 8 -43.36 -6.10 -27.68
C ARG A 8 -43.47 -4.73 -28.34
N GLU A 9 -44.26 -3.84 -27.78
CA GLU A 9 -44.41 -2.45 -28.25
C GLU A 9 -43.12 -1.66 -28.05
N ILE A 10 -42.51 -1.75 -26.88
CA ILE A 10 -41.22 -1.11 -26.57
C ILE A 10 -40.13 -1.63 -27.51
N TRP A 11 -40.04 -2.95 -27.73
CA TRP A 11 -39.08 -3.54 -28.63
C TRP A 11 -39.23 -3.06 -30.09
N SER A 12 -40.48 -2.93 -30.57
CA SER A 12 -40.75 -2.40 -31.90
C SER A 12 -40.32 -0.93 -32.04
N THR A 13 -40.47 -0.15 -30.97
CA THR A 13 -40.06 1.27 -30.92
C THR A 13 -38.54 1.39 -30.98
N ILE A 14 -37.82 0.54 -30.25
CA ILE A 14 -36.35 0.45 -30.26
C ILE A 14 -35.84 0.14 -31.68
N GLN A 15 -36.49 -0.81 -32.36
CA GLN A 15 -36.08 -1.19 -33.72
C GLN A 15 -36.33 -0.11 -34.78
N LYS A 16 -37.35 0.71 -34.60
CA LYS A 16 -37.69 1.80 -35.54
C LYS A 16 -36.73 3.01 -35.44
N ASN A 17 -36.14 3.26 -34.26
CA ASN A 17 -35.27 4.41 -34.00
C ASN A 17 -33.88 4.00 -33.42
N LYS A 18 -33.18 3.07 -34.09
CA LYS A 18 -31.93 2.45 -33.63
C LYS A 18 -30.86 3.46 -33.20
N LEU A 19 -30.58 4.47 -34.01
CA LEU A 19 -29.53 5.44 -33.71
C LEU A 19 -29.83 6.25 -32.44
N ARG A 20 -31.08 6.63 -32.23
CA ARG A 20 -31.52 7.39 -31.07
C ARG A 20 -31.43 6.56 -29.81
N THR A 21 -31.96 5.33 -29.82
CA THR A 21 -31.88 4.40 -28.69
C THR A 21 -30.44 4.08 -28.34
N PHE A 22 -29.58 3.88 -29.35
CA PHE A 22 -28.17 3.70 -29.15
C PHE A 22 -27.50 4.90 -28.48
N LEU A 23 -27.72 6.13 -28.99
CA LEU A 23 -27.11 7.33 -28.40
C LEU A 23 -27.58 7.58 -26.97
N THR A 24 -28.88 7.33 -26.69
CA THR A 24 -29.44 7.45 -25.34
C THR A 24 -28.79 6.45 -24.39
N GLY A 25 -28.77 5.20 -24.79
CA GLY A 25 -28.21 4.12 -24.00
C GLY A 25 -26.69 4.24 -23.85
N PHE A 26 -26.00 4.67 -24.91
CA PHE A 26 -24.54 4.82 -24.88
C PHE A 26 -24.07 5.83 -23.83
N SER A 27 -24.77 6.96 -23.66
CA SER A 27 -24.39 7.95 -22.64
C SER A 27 -24.48 7.38 -21.22
N VAL A 28 -25.49 6.56 -20.92
CA VAL A 28 -25.61 5.85 -19.62
C VAL A 28 -24.57 4.76 -19.49
N ALA A 29 -24.44 3.92 -20.52
CA ALA A 29 -23.44 2.84 -20.53
C ALA A 29 -22.03 3.37 -20.34
N TRP A 30 -21.68 4.46 -21.00
CA TRP A 30 -20.39 5.13 -20.88
C TRP A 30 -20.15 5.69 -19.49
N GLY A 31 -21.16 6.32 -18.87
CA GLY A 31 -21.07 6.86 -17.51
C GLY A 31 -20.78 5.75 -16.49
N ILE A 32 -21.53 4.64 -16.55
CA ILE A 32 -21.33 3.49 -15.65
C ILE A 32 -20.01 2.78 -15.93
N PHE A 33 -19.67 2.57 -17.21
CA PHE A 33 -18.39 2.01 -17.62
C PHE A 33 -17.21 2.79 -17.03
N MET A 34 -17.19 4.12 -17.22
CA MET A 34 -16.12 4.97 -16.71
C MET A 34 -16.05 4.96 -15.19
N LEU A 35 -17.19 4.97 -14.50
CA LEU A 35 -17.22 4.90 -13.04
C LEU A 35 -16.59 3.59 -12.54
N ILE A 36 -16.93 2.44 -13.14
CA ILE A 36 -16.40 1.14 -12.76
C ILE A 36 -14.90 1.06 -13.03
N VAL A 37 -14.44 1.53 -14.18
CA VAL A 37 -13.02 1.55 -14.54
C VAL A 37 -12.23 2.43 -13.56
N LEU A 38 -12.74 3.62 -13.22
CA LEU A 38 -12.09 4.51 -12.25
C LEU A 38 -12.06 3.91 -10.84
N LEU A 39 -13.14 3.27 -10.40
CA LEU A 39 -13.18 2.58 -9.10
C LEU A 39 -12.21 1.38 -9.08
N GLY A 40 -12.13 0.62 -10.16
CA GLY A 40 -11.17 -0.46 -10.32
C GLY A 40 -9.73 0.03 -10.27
N ALA A 41 -9.43 1.12 -10.98
CA ALA A 41 -8.12 1.75 -10.95
C ALA A 41 -7.75 2.26 -9.53
N GLY A 42 -8.69 2.90 -8.85
CA GLY A 42 -8.51 3.36 -7.48
C GLY A 42 -8.23 2.22 -6.49
N ASN A 43 -8.97 1.11 -6.60
CA ASN A 43 -8.73 -0.08 -5.79
C ASN A 43 -7.39 -0.75 -6.12
N GLY A 44 -7.02 -0.85 -7.40
CA GLY A 44 -5.74 -1.38 -7.83
C GLY A 44 -4.56 -0.60 -7.25
N MET A 45 -4.66 0.73 -7.25
CA MET A 45 -3.65 1.59 -6.63
C MET A 45 -3.61 1.44 -5.10
N LYS A 46 -4.76 1.37 -4.44
CA LYS A 46 -4.84 1.10 -3.00
C LYS A 46 -4.19 -0.23 -2.64
N ASN A 47 -4.51 -1.30 -3.37
CA ASN A 47 -3.96 -2.63 -3.13
C ASN A 47 -2.43 -2.66 -3.35
N GLY A 48 -1.92 -1.99 -4.40
CA GLY A 48 -0.50 -1.88 -4.68
C GLY A 48 0.25 -1.16 -3.55
N ILE A 49 -0.26 -0.02 -3.09
CA ILE A 49 0.34 0.72 -1.98
C ILE A 49 0.28 -0.10 -0.69
N MET A 50 -0.86 -0.73 -0.38
CA MET A 50 -1.02 -1.53 0.85
C MET A 50 -0.12 -2.76 0.88
N SER A 51 0.24 -3.35 -0.27
CA SER A 51 1.14 -4.50 -0.33
C SER A 51 2.54 -4.14 0.17
N ASN A 52 3.00 -2.92 -0.05
CA ASN A 52 4.32 -2.45 0.41
C ASN A 52 4.45 -2.37 1.95
N PHE A 53 3.32 -2.33 2.68
CA PHE A 53 3.32 -2.32 4.14
C PHE A 53 3.19 -3.70 4.80
N ARG A 54 3.01 -4.77 4.00
CA ARG A 54 2.85 -6.13 4.55
C ARG A 54 4.07 -6.65 5.30
N ASN A 55 5.24 -6.18 4.90
CA ASN A 55 6.54 -6.65 5.45
C ASN A 55 6.94 -5.91 6.74
N PHE A 56 6.21 -4.89 7.17
CA PHE A 56 6.51 -4.15 8.39
C PHE A 56 5.35 -4.22 9.39
N SER A 57 5.68 -4.26 10.67
CA SER A 57 4.69 -4.02 11.71
C SER A 57 4.13 -2.60 11.55
N LEU A 58 2.81 -2.44 11.46
CA LEU A 58 2.16 -1.12 11.29
C LEU A 58 2.50 -0.11 12.39
N ASN A 59 2.91 -0.60 13.55
CA ASN A 59 3.28 0.18 14.72
C ASN A 59 4.81 0.39 14.87
N ARG A 60 5.58 0.14 13.81
CA ARG A 60 7.04 0.33 13.78
C ARG A 60 7.41 1.80 13.70
N VAL A 61 8.31 2.21 14.56
CA VAL A 61 8.94 3.53 14.56
C VAL A 61 10.45 3.33 14.51
N GLU A 62 11.10 4.09 13.66
CA GLU A 62 12.55 4.15 13.52
C GLU A 62 13.05 5.57 13.80
N THR A 63 14.12 5.70 14.54
CA THR A 63 14.74 6.99 14.84
C THR A 63 16.25 6.89 14.71
N TRP A 64 16.84 7.90 14.13
CA TRP A 64 18.29 7.99 13.92
C TRP A 64 18.83 9.38 14.27
N PRO A 65 20.05 9.43 14.79
CA PRO A 65 20.69 10.69 15.16
C PRO A 65 21.16 11.45 13.92
N ARG A 66 21.06 12.77 13.97
CA ARG A 66 21.50 13.67 12.90
C ARG A 66 22.29 14.85 13.48
N TYR A 67 22.31 15.97 12.77
CA TYR A 67 22.97 17.20 13.17
C TYR A 67 21.95 18.25 13.61
N THR A 68 22.23 18.94 14.75
CA THR A 68 21.39 20.01 15.25
C THR A 68 21.38 21.19 14.28
N SER A 69 20.23 21.83 14.09
CA SER A 69 20.08 23.05 13.29
C SER A 69 19.94 24.31 14.14
N LYS A 70 19.67 24.13 15.44
CA LYS A 70 19.48 25.24 16.38
C LYS A 70 20.53 25.18 17.52
N PRO A 71 21.01 26.31 18.01
CA PRO A 71 21.80 26.37 19.25
C PRO A 71 20.88 26.08 20.45
N TYR A 72 21.38 25.39 21.46
CA TYR A 72 20.58 25.02 22.62
C TYR A 72 21.43 24.98 23.90
N LYS A 73 21.02 25.69 24.95
CA LYS A 73 21.66 25.73 26.29
C LYS A 73 23.18 25.85 26.23
N GLY A 74 23.68 26.81 25.44
CA GLY A 74 25.13 27.07 25.30
C GLY A 74 25.84 26.15 24.31
N MET A 75 25.16 25.15 23.72
CA MET A 75 25.70 24.29 22.65
C MET A 75 25.51 24.96 21.29
N GLN A 76 26.54 24.84 20.45
CA GLN A 76 26.48 25.35 19.09
C GLN A 76 25.55 24.52 18.18
N MET A 77 25.02 25.11 17.11
CA MET A 77 24.35 24.40 16.02
C MET A 77 25.34 23.53 15.24
N ASN A 78 24.82 22.63 14.42
CA ASN A 78 25.56 21.67 13.58
C ASN A 78 26.38 20.64 14.38
N ARG A 79 25.95 20.36 15.62
CA ARG A 79 26.53 19.31 16.45
C ARG A 79 25.90 17.97 16.10
N ARG A 80 26.72 16.94 15.92
CA ARG A 80 26.24 15.55 15.73
C ARG A 80 25.62 15.05 17.03
N ILE A 81 24.42 14.51 16.93
CA ILE A 81 23.80 13.72 18.00
C ILE A 81 24.31 12.28 17.87
N GLU A 82 24.50 11.63 18.99
CA GLU A 82 24.93 10.22 19.06
C GLU A 82 24.02 9.48 20.03
N TYR A 83 23.36 8.43 19.56
CA TYR A 83 22.61 7.53 20.40
C TYR A 83 23.55 6.58 21.12
N LYS A 84 23.16 6.15 22.32
CA LYS A 84 23.97 5.29 23.18
C LYS A 84 23.14 4.12 23.71
N ASP A 85 23.81 3.09 24.20
CA ASP A 85 23.16 1.93 24.83
C ASP A 85 22.19 2.32 25.95
N GLU A 86 22.48 3.42 26.67
CA GLU A 86 21.61 3.96 27.71
C GLU A 86 20.22 4.35 27.17
N ASP A 87 20.13 4.75 25.89
CA ASP A 87 18.88 5.13 25.25
C ASP A 87 17.95 3.92 25.07
N LEU A 88 18.51 2.73 24.80
CA LEU A 88 17.75 1.49 24.68
C LEU A 88 17.04 1.10 25.98
N ILE A 89 17.62 1.48 27.12
CA ILE A 89 17.04 1.20 28.44
C ILE A 89 16.04 2.31 28.81
N ALA A 90 16.39 3.53 28.50
CA ALA A 90 15.62 4.70 28.94
C ALA A 90 14.32 4.89 28.11
N ILE A 91 14.36 4.63 26.80
CA ILE A 91 13.21 4.83 25.90
C ILE A 91 11.98 4.01 26.37
N PRO A 92 12.06 2.67 26.57
CA PRO A 92 10.92 1.90 27.06
C PRO A 92 10.48 2.28 28.48
N ARG A 93 11.43 2.70 29.31
CA ARG A 93 11.15 3.09 30.70
C ARG A 93 10.36 4.39 30.77
N GLU A 94 10.67 5.35 29.90
CA GLU A 94 10.03 6.66 29.85
C GLU A 94 8.77 6.70 28.99
N ASN A 95 8.58 5.71 28.10
CA ASN A 95 7.48 5.59 27.18
C ASN A 95 6.83 4.20 27.28
N PRO A 96 5.80 4.03 28.13
CA PRO A 96 5.13 2.75 28.34
C PRO A 96 4.47 2.17 27.08
N GLU A 97 4.24 3.02 26.09
CA GLU A 97 3.70 2.61 24.78
C GLU A 97 4.70 1.81 23.95
N VAL A 98 6.02 1.94 24.24
CA VAL A 98 7.05 1.17 23.55
C VAL A 98 7.03 -0.27 24.03
N ASP A 99 6.81 -1.20 23.08
CA ASP A 99 6.69 -2.64 23.36
C ASP A 99 7.99 -3.39 23.11
N LEU A 100 8.43 -3.42 21.86
CA LEU A 100 9.68 -4.01 21.46
C LEU A 100 10.66 -2.93 21.04
N ILE A 101 11.93 -3.09 21.36
CA ILE A 101 12.98 -2.17 20.98
C ILE A 101 14.20 -2.95 20.49
N THR A 102 14.87 -2.41 19.50
CA THR A 102 16.17 -2.85 18.99
C THR A 102 16.99 -1.66 18.56
N ALA A 103 18.28 -1.82 18.49
CA ALA A 103 19.15 -0.87 17.80
C ALA A 103 19.85 -1.56 16.65
N SER A 104 20.39 -0.78 15.73
CA SER A 104 21.28 -1.31 14.71
C SER A 104 22.62 -0.58 14.67
N ILE A 105 23.65 -1.32 14.23
CA ILE A 105 24.95 -0.81 13.82
C ILE A 105 25.16 -1.33 12.40
N SER A 106 25.16 -0.43 11.43
CA SER A 106 25.28 -0.78 10.02
C SER A 106 26.68 -0.47 9.50
N ARG A 107 27.31 -1.44 8.86
CA ARG A 107 28.61 -1.26 8.19
C ARG A 107 28.61 -1.99 6.87
N SER A 108 29.21 -1.36 5.85
CA SER A 108 29.47 -2.02 4.58
C SER A 108 30.80 -2.75 4.65
N ASP A 109 30.82 -4.01 4.29
CA ASP A 109 32.02 -4.83 4.24
C ASP A 109 31.95 -5.81 3.06
N THR A 110 33.11 -6.33 2.65
CA THR A 110 33.19 -7.35 1.62
C THR A 110 33.07 -8.73 2.24
N LEU A 111 31.94 -9.41 1.93
CA LEU A 111 31.78 -10.82 2.29
C LEU A 111 32.43 -11.71 1.24
N SER A 112 33.20 -12.72 1.68
CA SER A 112 33.85 -13.68 0.79
C SER A 112 33.71 -15.12 1.26
N TYR A 113 33.59 -16.04 0.30
CA TYR A 113 33.60 -17.48 0.51
C TYR A 113 34.34 -18.16 -0.67
N GLY A 114 35.49 -18.77 -0.39
CA GLY A 114 36.38 -19.27 -1.44
C GLY A 114 36.84 -18.13 -2.37
N ASP A 115 36.58 -18.27 -3.66
CA ASP A 115 36.92 -17.26 -4.69
C ASP A 115 35.83 -16.27 -4.94
N GLU A 116 34.65 -16.46 -4.36
CA GLU A 116 33.48 -15.57 -4.55
C GLU A 116 33.48 -14.47 -3.49
N TYR A 117 33.23 -13.24 -3.92
CA TYR A 117 33.13 -12.09 -3.00
C TYR A 117 32.22 -11.00 -3.54
N ASN A 118 31.62 -10.25 -2.65
CA ASN A 118 30.87 -9.04 -2.99
C ASN A 118 30.71 -8.13 -1.74
N ALA A 119 30.46 -6.84 -1.98
CA ALA A 119 30.23 -5.88 -0.92
C ALA A 119 28.76 -5.95 -0.47
N TYR A 120 28.55 -6.03 0.84
CA TYR A 120 27.21 -6.09 1.44
C TYR A 120 27.14 -5.23 2.70
N SER A 121 25.92 -4.83 3.07
CA SER A 121 25.67 -4.21 4.36
C SER A 121 25.55 -5.28 5.45
N LEU A 122 26.30 -5.13 6.52
CA LEU A 122 26.22 -5.95 7.72
C LEU A 122 25.53 -5.13 8.82
N ASN A 123 24.39 -5.63 9.29
CA ASN A 123 23.61 -4.98 10.34
C ASN A 123 23.72 -5.78 11.64
N GLY A 124 24.38 -5.19 12.64
CA GLY A 124 24.40 -5.71 14.00
C GLY A 124 23.09 -5.41 14.70
N VAL A 125 22.32 -6.43 15.08
CA VAL A 125 20.94 -6.29 15.59
C VAL A 125 20.67 -7.17 16.81
N HIS A 126 19.62 -6.83 17.57
CA HIS A 126 19.07 -7.68 18.61
C HIS A 126 18.04 -8.66 18.04
N PRO A 127 17.72 -9.76 18.75
CA PRO A 127 16.72 -10.74 18.31
C PRO A 127 15.34 -10.16 18.04
N SER A 128 14.95 -9.10 18.76
CA SER A 128 13.69 -8.36 18.56
C SER A 128 13.51 -7.77 17.17
N LYS A 129 14.61 -7.57 16.42
CA LYS A 129 14.58 -7.11 15.02
C LYS A 129 13.74 -8.02 14.13
N ALA A 130 13.86 -9.34 14.31
CA ALA A 130 13.10 -10.32 13.53
C ALA A 130 11.58 -10.16 13.71
N VAL A 131 11.15 -9.86 14.94
CA VAL A 131 9.71 -9.64 15.23
C VAL A 131 9.24 -8.29 14.72
N ILE A 132 10.04 -7.23 14.92
CA ILE A 132 9.68 -5.86 14.53
C ILE A 132 9.54 -5.74 13.00
N ASP A 133 10.47 -6.34 12.25
CA ASP A 133 10.48 -6.26 10.78
C ASP A 133 9.88 -7.51 10.13
N ASN A 134 9.20 -8.37 10.91
CA ASN A 134 8.56 -9.60 10.43
C ASN A 134 9.52 -10.47 9.56
N ILE A 135 10.78 -10.59 10.00
CA ILE A 135 11.79 -11.37 9.28
C ILE A 135 11.48 -12.85 9.43
N GLU A 136 11.07 -13.49 8.36
CA GLU A 136 10.83 -14.93 8.31
C GLU A 136 12.10 -15.67 7.88
N MET A 137 12.33 -16.84 8.48
CA MET A 137 13.42 -17.73 8.05
C MET A 137 12.94 -18.66 6.94
N THR A 138 13.80 -18.93 5.98
CA THR A 138 13.51 -19.95 4.97
C THR A 138 13.47 -21.33 5.61
N VAL A 139 12.42 -22.09 5.34
CA VAL A 139 12.22 -23.43 5.94
C VAL A 139 13.44 -24.33 5.67
N GLY A 140 13.99 -24.92 6.74
CA GLY A 140 15.16 -25.77 6.66
C GLY A 140 16.51 -25.03 6.58
N ASN A 141 16.51 -23.70 6.49
CA ASN A 141 17.73 -22.90 6.35
C ASN A 141 18.17 -22.21 7.66
N GLY A 142 18.09 -22.91 8.78
CA GLY A 142 18.68 -22.46 10.04
C GLY A 142 17.79 -21.56 10.88
N ARG A 143 18.39 -20.64 11.65
CA ARG A 143 17.73 -19.75 12.61
C ARG A 143 18.22 -18.31 12.51
N PHE A 144 17.45 -17.39 13.07
CA PHE A 144 17.87 -16.01 13.30
C PHE A 144 18.76 -15.90 14.55
N ILE A 145 19.32 -14.71 14.77
CA ILE A 145 20.11 -14.36 15.95
C ILE A 145 19.25 -14.51 17.20
N ASN A 146 19.84 -15.02 18.28
CA ASN A 146 19.19 -15.15 19.57
C ASN A 146 19.96 -14.41 20.69
N ASP A 147 19.40 -14.39 21.90
CA ASP A 147 19.97 -13.69 23.04
C ASP A 147 21.35 -14.25 23.48
N ILE A 148 21.57 -15.54 23.27
CA ILE A 148 22.86 -16.18 23.58
C ILE A 148 23.94 -15.66 22.63
N ASP A 149 23.62 -15.52 21.33
CA ASP A 149 24.57 -15.01 20.35
C ASP A 149 24.99 -13.57 20.68
N VAL A 150 24.02 -12.73 21.14
CA VAL A 150 24.30 -11.37 21.59
C VAL A 150 25.11 -11.36 22.88
N LYS A 151 24.74 -12.17 23.89
CA LYS A 151 25.38 -12.20 25.20
C LYS A 151 26.83 -12.68 25.10
N GLU A 152 27.09 -13.72 24.30
CA GLU A 152 28.40 -14.31 24.12
C GLU A 152 29.22 -13.68 23.00
N LYS A 153 28.68 -12.65 22.33
CA LYS A 153 29.33 -11.96 21.20
C LYS A 153 29.76 -12.93 20.11
N ARG A 154 28.89 -13.92 19.78
CA ARG A 154 29.22 -14.95 18.80
C ARG A 154 29.43 -14.35 17.42
N LYS A 155 30.45 -14.86 16.72
CA LYS A 155 30.70 -14.49 15.32
C LYS A 155 29.85 -15.34 14.40
N VAL A 156 28.54 -15.03 14.37
CA VAL A 156 27.53 -15.70 13.53
C VAL A 156 26.89 -14.71 12.60
N ILE A 157 26.42 -15.21 11.46
CA ILE A 157 25.80 -14.38 10.43
C ILE A 157 24.56 -15.05 9.85
N VAL A 158 23.54 -14.24 9.55
CA VAL A 158 22.35 -14.64 8.82
C VAL A 158 22.37 -13.93 7.48
N LEU A 159 22.24 -14.69 6.39
CA LEU A 159 22.41 -14.21 5.03
C LEU A 159 21.06 -13.98 4.34
N SER A 160 21.04 -13.12 3.32
CA SER A 160 19.92 -13.02 2.38
C SER A 160 19.99 -14.15 1.33
N PRO A 161 18.87 -14.46 0.62
CA PRO A 161 18.88 -15.43 -0.48
C PRO A 161 19.90 -15.08 -1.56
N ARG A 162 20.00 -13.79 -1.90
CA ARG A 162 20.95 -13.29 -2.90
C ARG A 162 22.40 -13.52 -2.50
N MET A 163 22.74 -13.30 -1.21
CA MET A 163 24.09 -13.60 -0.71
C MET A 163 24.39 -15.10 -0.78
N LYS A 164 23.41 -15.97 -0.43
CA LYS A 164 23.55 -17.41 -0.58
C LYS A 164 23.85 -17.79 -2.03
N GLU A 165 23.12 -17.23 -2.97
CA GLU A 165 23.28 -17.53 -4.39
C GLU A 165 24.65 -17.10 -4.91
N VAL A 166 25.07 -15.87 -4.62
CA VAL A 166 26.34 -15.30 -5.09
C VAL A 166 27.53 -16.01 -4.46
N LEU A 167 27.54 -16.17 -3.14
CA LEU A 167 28.71 -16.71 -2.42
C LEU A 167 28.79 -18.24 -2.47
N PHE A 168 27.65 -18.93 -2.50
CA PHE A 168 27.60 -20.39 -2.42
C PHE A 168 27.11 -21.06 -3.70
N LYS A 169 26.77 -20.28 -4.76
CA LYS A 169 26.27 -20.79 -6.05
C LYS A 169 25.10 -21.77 -5.88
N GLY A 170 24.18 -21.44 -4.96
CA GLY A 170 23.03 -22.28 -4.61
C GLY A 170 23.30 -23.42 -3.65
N GLY A 171 24.57 -23.65 -3.24
CA GLY A 171 24.93 -24.65 -2.24
C GLY A 171 24.38 -24.31 -0.85
N ASP A 172 24.43 -25.31 0.05
CA ASP A 172 24.02 -25.09 1.45
C ASP A 172 25.07 -24.26 2.21
N PRO A 173 24.72 -23.07 2.73
CA PRO A 173 25.63 -22.21 3.46
C PRO A 173 25.72 -22.55 4.96
N LEU A 174 24.76 -23.32 5.52
CA LEU A 174 24.67 -23.54 6.95
C LEU A 174 25.94 -24.18 7.55
N GLY A 175 26.40 -23.65 8.69
CA GLY A 175 27.57 -24.12 9.40
C GLY A 175 28.91 -23.74 8.75
N LYS A 176 28.91 -23.24 7.52
CA LYS A 176 30.14 -22.79 6.84
C LYS A 176 30.54 -21.39 7.33
N TYR A 177 31.78 -21.02 7.02
CA TYR A 177 32.34 -19.73 7.43
C TYR A 177 32.45 -18.78 6.22
N VAL A 178 31.96 -17.58 6.37
CA VAL A 178 32.18 -16.46 5.43
C VAL A 178 33.08 -15.43 6.10
N ASN A 179 33.96 -14.82 5.33
CA ASN A 179 34.84 -13.79 5.83
C ASN A 179 34.20 -12.40 5.52
N ALA A 180 34.17 -11.54 6.54
CA ALA A 180 33.90 -10.12 6.36
C ALA A 180 35.17 -9.38 6.77
N GLY A 181 35.89 -8.82 5.80
CA GLY A 181 37.22 -8.28 6.04
C GLY A 181 38.16 -9.35 6.66
N SER A 182 38.63 -9.10 7.88
CA SER A 182 39.50 -10.00 8.64
C SER A 182 38.75 -10.94 9.60
N VAL A 183 37.44 -10.95 9.64
CA VAL A 183 36.64 -11.71 10.60
C VAL A 183 35.86 -12.80 9.89
N ALA A 184 36.01 -14.04 10.38
CA ALA A 184 35.24 -15.19 9.94
C ALA A 184 33.94 -15.30 10.76
N TYR A 185 32.80 -15.39 10.08
CA TYR A 185 31.46 -15.57 10.65
C TYR A 185 30.89 -16.92 10.24
N GLN A 186 30.37 -17.67 11.20
CA GLN A 186 29.63 -18.88 10.90
C GLN A 186 28.23 -18.58 10.44
N VAL A 187 27.82 -19.11 9.29
CA VAL A 187 26.47 -18.96 8.78
C VAL A 187 25.52 -19.83 9.60
N ILE A 188 24.54 -19.20 10.24
CA ILE A 188 23.53 -19.86 11.09
C ILE A 188 22.13 -19.88 10.47
N GLY A 189 21.89 -19.12 9.42
CA GLY A 189 20.59 -19.08 8.76
C GLY A 189 20.57 -18.28 7.48
N VAL A 190 19.49 -18.49 6.72
CA VAL A 190 19.14 -17.68 5.56
C VAL A 190 17.68 -17.24 5.75
N TYR A 191 17.45 -15.93 5.78
CA TYR A 191 16.11 -15.39 5.93
C TYR A 191 15.37 -15.28 4.58
N LYS A 192 14.07 -15.12 4.62
CA LYS A 192 13.29 -14.83 3.42
C LYS A 192 13.43 -13.34 3.07
N ALA A 193 14.00 -13.08 1.93
CA ALA A 193 13.98 -11.79 1.27
C ALA A 193 13.71 -12.06 -0.21
N GLU A 194 13.54 -11.02 -0.97
CA GLU A 194 13.39 -11.16 -2.42
C GLU A 194 14.69 -11.62 -3.05
N ASP A 195 14.59 -12.54 -3.98
CA ASP A 195 15.76 -13.16 -4.61
C ASP A 195 16.67 -12.14 -5.32
N ASN A 196 16.13 -11.00 -5.72
CA ASN A 196 16.84 -9.94 -6.44
C ASN A 196 17.16 -8.70 -5.60
N ASP A 197 16.86 -8.68 -4.29
CA ASP A 197 17.22 -7.55 -3.44
C ASP A 197 18.73 -7.54 -3.19
N ASN A 198 19.43 -6.76 -4.02
CA ASN A 198 20.88 -6.56 -3.88
C ASN A 198 21.25 -5.73 -2.64
N ASN A 199 20.28 -5.05 -2.01
CA ASN A 199 20.49 -4.20 -0.85
C ASN A 199 20.12 -4.91 0.46
N ALA A 200 19.57 -6.12 0.39
CA ALA A 200 19.22 -6.91 1.57
C ALA A 200 20.46 -7.14 2.46
N PRO A 201 20.43 -6.70 3.73
CA PRO A 201 21.61 -6.77 4.60
C PRO A 201 21.85 -8.18 5.11
N ALA A 202 23.09 -8.47 5.49
CA ALA A 202 23.37 -9.59 6.38
C ALA A 202 23.18 -9.15 7.84
N TYR A 203 22.68 -10.06 8.68
CA TYR A 203 22.51 -9.78 10.10
C TYR A 203 23.56 -10.49 10.95
N ILE A 204 24.15 -9.75 11.89
CA ILE A 204 25.10 -10.25 12.89
C ILE A 204 24.62 -9.83 14.29
N PRO A 205 25.07 -10.48 15.38
CA PRO A 205 24.68 -10.04 16.72
C PRO A 205 25.16 -8.61 17.01
N PHE A 206 24.27 -7.82 17.62
CA PHE A 206 24.52 -6.42 17.95
C PHE A 206 25.83 -6.20 18.70
N SER A 207 26.05 -6.98 19.78
CA SER A 207 27.27 -6.86 20.61
C SER A 207 28.56 -7.26 19.88
N THR A 208 28.44 -8.14 18.88
CA THR A 208 29.55 -8.52 18.00
C THR A 208 29.92 -7.35 17.09
N ALA A 209 28.90 -6.72 16.46
CA ALA A 209 29.11 -5.52 15.64
C ALA A 209 29.72 -4.39 16.45
N GLN A 210 29.19 -4.14 17.65
CA GLN A 210 29.69 -3.08 18.56
C GLN A 210 31.16 -3.27 18.90
N THR A 211 31.55 -4.51 19.16
CA THR A 211 32.93 -4.85 19.54
C THR A 211 33.90 -4.75 18.35
N LEU A 212 33.47 -5.27 17.18
CA LEU A 212 34.36 -5.40 16.01
C LEU A 212 34.53 -4.07 15.26
N TYR A 213 33.48 -3.28 15.18
CA TYR A 213 33.52 -2.00 14.46
C TYR A 213 33.89 -0.82 15.34
N ASN A 214 34.34 -1.11 16.58
CA ASN A 214 34.74 -0.08 17.56
C ASN A 214 33.71 1.05 17.70
N ALA A 215 32.43 0.68 17.66
CA ALA A 215 31.32 1.62 17.74
C ALA A 215 31.21 2.26 19.14
N GLY A 216 32.02 1.81 20.10
CA GLY A 216 31.92 2.21 21.49
C GLY A 216 30.54 1.90 22.05
N TYR A 217 29.84 2.94 22.53
CA TYR A 217 28.43 2.84 22.95
C TYR A 217 27.49 3.52 21.95
N GLY A 218 27.99 3.87 20.75
CA GLY A 218 27.22 4.55 19.71
C GLY A 218 26.33 3.58 18.93
N LEU A 219 25.15 4.07 18.55
CA LEU A 219 24.15 3.38 17.75
C LEU A 219 23.88 4.18 16.49
N ASP A 220 23.66 3.50 15.37
CA ASP A 220 23.32 4.18 14.11
C ASP A 220 21.81 4.51 14.06
N ASP A 221 20.96 3.61 14.52
CA ASP A 221 19.53 3.82 14.68
C ASP A 221 18.95 3.04 15.87
N ILE A 222 17.75 3.45 16.28
CA ILE A 222 16.93 2.75 17.26
C ILE A 222 15.56 2.51 16.60
N ILE A 223 15.11 1.27 16.63
CA ILE A 223 13.84 0.82 16.06
C ILE A 223 13.00 0.24 17.19
N PHE A 224 11.75 0.64 17.27
CA PHE A 224 10.83 0.14 18.27
C PHE A 224 9.41 0.05 17.73
N THR A 225 8.57 -0.71 18.42
CA THR A 225 7.13 -0.76 18.16
C THR A 225 6.38 -0.01 19.25
N VAL A 226 5.26 0.63 18.88
CA VAL A 226 4.39 1.34 19.82
C VAL A 226 3.03 0.66 19.91
N LYS A 227 2.46 0.58 21.11
CA LYS A 227 1.12 0.03 21.38
C LYS A 227 0.16 1.16 21.76
N GLY A 228 -1.11 1.01 21.39
CA GLY A 228 -2.18 1.94 21.79
C GLY A 228 -2.17 3.29 21.08
N ILE A 229 -1.38 3.43 20.01
CA ILE A 229 -1.36 4.61 19.14
C ILE A 229 -2.02 4.21 17.83
N SER A 230 -3.18 4.80 17.52
CA SER A 230 -4.01 4.46 16.36
C SER A 230 -4.33 5.67 15.47
N THR A 231 -4.15 6.89 16.01
CA THR A 231 -4.48 8.14 15.33
C THR A 231 -3.24 9.00 15.12
N GLN A 232 -3.30 9.90 14.13
CA GLN A 232 -2.23 10.87 13.88
C GLN A 232 -2.00 11.78 15.09
N GLU A 233 -3.06 12.20 15.76
CA GLU A 233 -2.98 13.08 16.93
C GLU A 233 -2.27 12.42 18.12
N GLU A 234 -2.54 11.13 18.34
CA GLU A 234 -1.84 10.33 19.36
C GLU A 234 -0.36 10.17 19.02
N PHE A 235 -0.05 9.93 17.73
CA PHE A 235 1.32 9.82 17.28
C PHE A 235 2.08 11.15 17.41
N ASP A 236 1.48 12.27 17.02
CA ASP A 236 2.07 13.61 17.17
C ASP A 236 2.34 13.94 18.64
N ALA A 237 1.43 13.55 19.54
CA ALA A 237 1.62 13.74 20.98
C ALA A 237 2.78 12.88 21.52
N PHE A 238 2.89 11.63 21.05
CA PHE A 238 4.01 10.73 21.33
C PHE A 238 5.32 11.31 20.80
N GLU A 239 5.39 11.73 19.53
CA GLU A 239 6.59 12.31 18.92
C GLU A 239 7.07 13.54 19.70
N LYS A 240 6.18 14.47 20.04
CA LYS A 240 6.53 15.65 20.82
C LYS A 240 7.10 15.30 22.19
N ARG A 241 6.53 14.32 22.88
CA ARG A 241 7.02 13.83 24.17
C ARG A 241 8.38 13.17 24.03
N PHE A 242 8.53 12.27 23.05
CA PHE A 242 9.77 11.58 22.73
C PHE A 242 10.92 12.56 22.40
N ARG A 243 10.67 13.56 21.53
CA ARG A 243 11.66 14.58 21.19
C ARG A 243 12.06 15.43 22.39
N ARG A 244 11.14 15.70 23.32
CA ARG A 244 11.45 16.42 24.56
C ARG A 244 12.37 15.60 25.46
N GLN A 245 12.14 14.30 25.60
CA GLN A 245 12.96 13.39 26.40
C GLN A 245 14.37 13.25 25.80
N MET A 246 14.44 12.99 24.50
CA MET A 246 15.71 12.89 23.77
C MET A 246 16.47 14.22 23.75
N GLY A 247 15.75 15.33 23.59
CA GLY A 247 16.33 16.69 23.67
C GLY A 247 16.91 17.02 25.03
N ALA A 248 16.28 16.58 26.11
CA ALA A 248 16.81 16.74 27.46
C ALA A 248 18.09 15.90 27.67
N ARG A 249 18.11 14.65 27.19
CA ARG A 249 19.25 13.71 27.35
C ARG A 249 20.44 14.09 26.48
N HIS A 250 20.20 14.40 25.21
CA HIS A 250 21.25 14.71 24.24
C HIS A 250 21.50 16.22 24.08
N ARG A 251 20.85 17.04 24.90
CA ARG A 251 21.02 18.53 24.98
C ARG A 251 20.79 19.21 23.63
N PHE A 252 19.66 18.94 22.97
CA PHE A 252 19.20 19.64 21.78
C PHE A 252 17.79 20.22 21.99
N ASP A 253 17.40 21.22 21.18
CA ASP A 253 16.08 21.81 21.20
C ASP A 253 15.02 20.78 20.77
N PRO A 254 14.03 20.46 21.59
CA PRO A 254 12.96 19.51 21.22
C PRO A 254 12.20 19.86 19.92
N GLU A 255 12.18 21.13 19.53
CA GLU A 255 11.58 21.61 18.30
C GLU A 255 12.53 21.53 17.10
N ASP A 256 13.78 21.14 17.29
CA ASP A 256 14.73 20.92 16.21
C ASP A 256 14.53 19.55 15.56
N ARG A 257 13.64 19.52 14.55
CA ARG A 257 13.36 18.29 13.79
C ARG A 257 14.57 17.73 13.05
N ARG A 258 15.62 18.53 12.85
CA ARG A 258 16.85 18.07 12.21
C ARG A 258 17.80 17.35 13.16
N ALA A 259 17.68 17.53 14.46
CA ALA A 259 18.55 16.91 15.44
C ALA A 259 18.45 15.38 15.46
N ILE A 260 17.23 14.87 15.33
CA ILE A 260 16.94 13.44 15.18
C ILE A 260 15.91 13.23 14.06
N GLY A 261 16.18 12.26 13.20
CA GLY A 261 15.18 11.75 12.25
C GLY A 261 14.23 10.81 12.97
N MET A 262 12.98 10.77 12.53
CA MET A 262 11.98 9.80 12.97
C MET A 262 11.14 9.41 11.77
N TRP A 263 10.86 8.12 11.64
CA TRP A 263 10.00 7.56 10.63
C TRP A 263 9.04 6.58 11.29
N SER A 264 7.78 6.66 10.94
CA SER A 264 6.73 5.79 11.47
C SER A 264 5.97 5.12 10.33
N THR A 265 5.84 3.80 10.38
CA THR A 265 5.01 3.05 9.44
C THR A 265 3.54 3.50 9.56
N LEU A 266 3.07 3.74 10.77
CA LEU A 266 1.69 4.19 11.04
C LEU A 266 1.41 5.56 10.40
N GLU A 267 2.32 6.54 10.58
CA GLU A 267 2.17 7.88 10.00
C GLU A 267 2.10 7.83 8.47
N ASN A 268 3.02 7.07 7.84
CA ASN A 268 3.01 6.89 6.39
C ASN A 268 1.75 6.17 5.90
N PHE A 269 1.32 5.14 6.62
CA PHE A 269 0.08 4.43 6.31
C PHE A 269 -1.14 5.37 6.36
N MET A 270 -1.24 6.20 7.41
CA MET A 270 -2.34 7.16 7.55
C MET A 270 -2.30 8.23 6.45
N MET A 271 -1.12 8.76 6.14
CA MET A 271 -0.94 9.73 5.07
C MET A 271 -1.38 9.15 3.72
N LEU A 272 -0.93 7.94 3.38
CA LEU A 272 -1.30 7.27 2.14
C LEU A 272 -2.78 6.91 2.11
N ASN A 273 -3.35 6.45 3.23
CA ASN A 273 -4.77 6.18 3.32
C ASN A 273 -5.61 7.46 3.15
N GLY A 274 -5.16 8.58 3.71
CA GLY A 274 -5.76 9.89 3.48
C GLY A 274 -5.72 10.32 2.02
N MET A 275 -4.60 10.12 1.34
CA MET A 275 -4.48 10.38 -0.10
C MET A 275 -5.42 9.48 -0.92
N MET A 276 -5.52 8.19 -0.58
CA MET A 276 -6.43 7.25 -1.25
C MET A 276 -7.90 7.64 -1.06
N ASN A 277 -8.27 8.08 0.14
CA ASN A 277 -9.62 8.59 0.39
C ASN A 277 -9.91 9.86 -0.44
N GLY A 278 -8.93 10.75 -0.60
CA GLY A 278 -9.03 11.92 -1.48
C GLY A 278 -9.24 11.52 -2.95
N ILE A 279 -8.48 10.55 -3.45
CA ILE A 279 -8.64 10.01 -4.81
C ILE A 279 -10.01 9.36 -4.98
N ALA A 280 -10.46 8.57 -4.00
CA ALA A 280 -11.79 7.96 -4.03
C ALA A 280 -12.89 9.01 -4.08
N LEU A 281 -12.79 10.07 -3.28
CA LEU A 281 -13.72 11.20 -3.32
C LEU A 281 -13.74 11.85 -4.71
N PHE A 282 -12.58 12.10 -5.30
CA PHE A 282 -12.46 12.67 -6.64
C PHE A 282 -13.11 11.78 -7.70
N ILE A 283 -12.91 10.47 -7.65
CA ILE A 283 -13.54 9.48 -8.52
C ILE A 283 -15.07 9.56 -8.38
N TRP A 284 -15.59 9.65 -7.15
CA TRP A 284 -17.02 9.79 -6.91
C TRP A 284 -17.59 11.10 -7.50
N VAL A 285 -16.89 12.21 -7.36
CA VAL A 285 -17.32 13.50 -7.95
C VAL A 285 -17.39 13.42 -9.47
N ILE A 286 -16.37 12.86 -10.12
CA ILE A 286 -16.38 12.65 -11.57
C ILE A 286 -17.49 11.66 -11.97
N GLY A 287 -17.64 10.56 -11.24
CA GLY A 287 -18.66 9.55 -11.51
C GLY A 287 -20.08 10.12 -11.44
N ILE A 288 -20.40 10.88 -10.40
CA ILE A 288 -21.69 11.56 -10.28
C ILE A 288 -21.87 12.58 -11.41
N GLY A 289 -20.83 13.33 -11.76
CA GLY A 289 -20.87 14.28 -12.87
C GLY A 289 -21.16 13.61 -14.21
N THR A 290 -20.52 12.48 -14.52
CA THR A 290 -20.76 11.73 -15.76
C THR A 290 -22.14 11.09 -15.80
N LEU A 291 -22.63 10.55 -14.68
CA LEU A 291 -24.00 10.04 -14.56
C LEU A 291 -25.02 11.15 -14.75
N THR A 292 -24.81 12.32 -14.15
CA THR A 292 -25.70 13.48 -14.33
C THR A 292 -25.76 13.92 -15.80
N ALA A 293 -24.62 13.95 -16.48
CA ALA A 293 -24.56 14.23 -17.91
C ALA A 293 -25.34 13.17 -18.73
N GLY A 294 -25.23 11.89 -18.35
CA GLY A 294 -26.02 10.81 -18.92
C GLY A 294 -27.52 10.99 -18.74
N ILE A 295 -27.97 11.36 -17.53
CA ILE A 295 -29.39 11.64 -17.23
C ILE A 295 -29.93 12.81 -18.09
N VAL A 296 -29.18 13.90 -18.23
CA VAL A 296 -29.56 15.04 -19.09
C VAL A 296 -29.66 14.57 -20.54
N GLY A 297 -28.74 13.76 -21.02
CA GLY A 297 -28.78 13.17 -22.37
C GLY A 297 -30.02 12.33 -22.58
N VAL A 298 -30.35 11.43 -21.68
CA VAL A 298 -31.58 10.60 -21.71
C VAL A 298 -32.82 11.50 -21.70
N SER A 299 -32.89 12.46 -20.78
CA SER A 299 -34.03 13.37 -20.65
C SER A 299 -34.29 14.16 -21.92
N ASN A 300 -33.26 14.70 -22.56
CA ASN A 300 -33.39 15.43 -23.83
C ASN A 300 -33.96 14.57 -24.95
N ILE A 301 -33.43 13.33 -25.07
CA ILE A 301 -33.89 12.43 -26.14
C ILE A 301 -35.30 11.95 -25.86
N MET A 302 -35.66 11.68 -24.60
CA MET A 302 -37.05 11.32 -24.24
C MET A 302 -38.05 12.42 -24.49
N LEU A 303 -37.66 13.67 -24.24
CA LEU A 303 -38.51 14.83 -24.51
C LEU A 303 -38.80 14.98 -26.01
N ILE A 304 -37.82 14.74 -26.86
CA ILE A 304 -38.00 14.70 -28.31
C ILE A 304 -38.97 13.55 -28.72
N THR A 305 -38.74 12.35 -28.16
CA THR A 305 -39.57 11.16 -28.42
C THR A 305 -41.05 11.41 -28.05
N VAL A 306 -41.31 12.01 -26.89
CA VAL A 306 -42.67 12.38 -26.47
C VAL A 306 -43.31 13.36 -27.43
N ARG A 307 -42.57 14.38 -27.90
CA ARG A 307 -43.09 15.36 -28.90
C ARG A 307 -43.45 14.67 -30.23
N GLU A 308 -42.63 13.78 -30.73
CA GLU A 308 -42.90 13.04 -31.98
C GLU A 308 -44.12 12.12 -31.86
N ARG A 309 -44.35 11.52 -30.68
CA ARG A 309 -45.50 10.62 -30.42
C ARG A 309 -46.73 11.33 -29.85
N THR A 310 -46.76 12.67 -29.86
CA THR A 310 -47.87 13.47 -29.30
C THR A 310 -49.22 13.09 -29.91
N ARG A 311 -49.30 12.82 -31.24
CA ARG A 311 -50.52 12.40 -31.92
C ARG A 311 -51.00 11.03 -31.42
N GLU A 312 -50.11 10.08 -31.22
CA GLU A 312 -50.39 8.74 -30.67
C GLU A 312 -50.96 8.83 -29.26
N PHE A 313 -50.32 9.62 -28.38
CA PHE A 313 -50.80 9.88 -27.03
C PHE A 313 -52.15 10.63 -27.02
N GLY A 314 -52.39 11.53 -27.97
CA GLY A 314 -53.66 12.19 -28.15
C GLY A 314 -54.79 11.23 -28.49
N ILE A 315 -54.56 10.29 -29.39
CA ILE A 315 -55.53 9.23 -29.74
C ILE A 315 -55.82 8.35 -28.52
N ARG A 316 -54.82 7.89 -27.79
CA ARG A 316 -54.99 7.07 -26.58
C ARG A 316 -55.82 7.82 -25.52
N LYS A 317 -55.55 9.11 -25.34
CA LYS A 317 -56.33 9.97 -24.43
C LYS A 317 -57.79 10.13 -24.87
N ALA A 318 -58.03 10.25 -26.18
CA ALA A 318 -59.39 10.35 -26.73
C ALA A 318 -60.21 9.07 -26.55
N ILE A 319 -59.54 7.90 -26.53
CA ILE A 319 -60.16 6.57 -26.29
C ILE A 319 -60.33 6.31 -24.77
N GLY A 320 -59.90 7.24 -23.87
CA GLY A 320 -60.13 7.16 -22.43
C GLY A 320 -58.93 6.73 -21.59
N ALA A 321 -57.72 6.73 -22.15
CA ALA A 321 -56.52 6.48 -21.36
C ALA A 321 -56.24 7.59 -20.35
N THR A 322 -55.98 7.25 -19.12
CA THR A 322 -55.60 8.21 -18.06
C THR A 322 -54.23 8.82 -18.32
N PRO A 323 -53.97 10.08 -17.95
CA PRO A 323 -52.63 10.68 -18.07
C PRO A 323 -51.55 9.88 -17.39
N PHE A 324 -51.88 9.25 -16.27
CA PHE A 324 -50.94 8.39 -15.49
C PHE A 324 -50.54 7.10 -16.27
N SER A 325 -51.46 6.52 -17.03
CA SER A 325 -51.15 5.33 -17.84
C SER A 325 -50.16 5.63 -18.97
N ILE A 326 -50.31 6.82 -19.62
CA ILE A 326 -49.37 7.30 -20.64
C ILE A 326 -48.01 7.62 -20.04
N LEU A 327 -47.99 8.33 -18.89
CA LEU A 327 -46.73 8.62 -18.16
C LEU A 327 -46.01 7.35 -17.74
N LYS A 328 -46.72 6.35 -17.19
CA LYS A 328 -46.18 5.06 -16.81
C LYS A 328 -45.49 4.35 -17.98
N LEU A 329 -46.07 4.39 -19.17
CA LEU A 329 -45.49 3.78 -20.37
C LEU A 329 -44.14 4.42 -20.71
N ILE A 330 -44.06 5.75 -20.69
CA ILE A 330 -42.85 6.49 -21.00
C ILE A 330 -41.74 6.18 -19.95
N ILE A 331 -42.11 6.17 -18.66
CA ILE A 331 -41.15 5.86 -17.58
C ILE A 331 -40.63 4.46 -17.69
N VAL A 332 -41.51 3.45 -17.95
CA VAL A 332 -41.10 2.05 -18.11
C VAL A 332 -40.18 1.87 -19.32
N GLU A 333 -40.47 2.57 -20.43
CA GLU A 333 -39.61 2.54 -21.62
C GLU A 333 -38.22 3.10 -21.30
N SER A 334 -38.14 4.23 -20.56
CA SER A 334 -36.88 4.86 -20.15
C SER A 334 -36.08 3.92 -19.23
N ILE A 335 -36.71 3.35 -18.20
CA ILE A 335 -36.08 2.43 -17.25
C ILE A 335 -35.54 1.21 -17.95
N LEU A 336 -36.29 0.63 -18.89
CA LEU A 336 -35.83 -0.55 -19.63
C LEU A 336 -34.58 -0.25 -20.47
N ILE A 337 -34.59 0.88 -21.20
CA ILE A 337 -33.42 1.27 -21.99
C ILE A 337 -32.22 1.53 -21.09
N THR A 338 -32.38 2.33 -20.03
CA THR A 338 -31.27 2.64 -19.11
C THR A 338 -30.76 1.42 -18.37
N ALA A 339 -31.62 0.48 -17.97
CA ALA A 339 -31.23 -0.77 -17.33
C ALA A 339 -30.39 -1.68 -18.24
N ILE A 340 -30.83 -1.87 -19.51
CA ILE A 340 -30.10 -2.69 -20.47
C ILE A 340 -28.71 -2.10 -20.75
N PHE A 341 -28.64 -0.81 -21.07
CA PHE A 341 -27.37 -0.15 -21.37
C PHE A 341 -26.50 0.03 -20.13
N GLY A 342 -27.08 0.26 -18.96
CA GLY A 342 -26.38 0.30 -17.68
C GLY A 342 -25.71 -1.05 -17.37
N TYR A 343 -26.44 -2.14 -17.57
CA TYR A 343 -25.89 -3.48 -17.41
C TYR A 343 -24.77 -3.78 -18.41
N LEU A 344 -24.92 -3.35 -19.67
CA LEU A 344 -23.85 -3.45 -20.68
C LEU A 344 -22.59 -2.64 -20.27
N GLY A 345 -22.79 -1.41 -19.79
CA GLY A 345 -21.69 -0.60 -19.28
C GLY A 345 -20.96 -1.26 -18.11
N MET A 346 -21.73 -1.87 -17.19
CA MET A 346 -21.17 -2.63 -16.06
C MET A 346 -20.34 -3.82 -16.53
N ILE A 347 -20.86 -4.66 -17.44
CA ILE A 347 -20.13 -5.83 -17.96
C ILE A 347 -18.84 -5.39 -18.66
N LEU A 348 -18.92 -4.36 -19.51
CA LEU A 348 -17.74 -3.84 -20.20
C LEU A 348 -16.70 -3.25 -19.23
N GLY A 349 -17.14 -2.54 -18.19
CA GLY A 349 -16.27 -1.99 -17.17
C GLY A 349 -15.55 -3.07 -16.36
N ILE A 350 -16.28 -4.06 -15.85
CA ILE A 350 -15.70 -5.21 -15.15
C ILE A 350 -14.78 -6.00 -16.09
N GLY A 351 -15.24 -6.27 -17.31
CA GLY A 351 -14.45 -7.02 -18.29
C GLY A 351 -13.12 -6.34 -18.63
N LEU A 352 -13.11 -5.00 -18.73
CA LEU A 352 -11.87 -4.25 -18.95
C LEU A 352 -10.93 -4.30 -17.72
N THR A 353 -11.47 -4.12 -16.51
CA THR A 353 -10.64 -4.20 -15.29
C THR A 353 -10.04 -5.59 -15.10
N GLU A 354 -10.80 -6.66 -15.37
CA GLU A 354 -10.28 -8.03 -15.32
C GLU A 354 -9.27 -8.32 -16.44
N ALA A 355 -9.49 -7.79 -17.64
CA ALA A 355 -8.53 -7.93 -18.74
C ALA A 355 -7.20 -7.24 -18.41
N ILE A 356 -7.25 -6.06 -17.79
CA ILE A 356 -6.05 -5.37 -17.30
C ILE A 356 -5.36 -6.20 -16.22
N ASN A 357 -6.10 -6.74 -15.25
CA ASN A 357 -5.57 -7.60 -14.20
C ASN A 357 -4.85 -8.81 -14.78
N TYR A 358 -5.50 -9.52 -15.70
CA TYR A 358 -4.94 -10.69 -16.37
C TYR A 358 -3.67 -10.34 -17.19
N ALA A 359 -3.68 -9.21 -17.90
CA ALA A 359 -2.51 -8.75 -18.65
C ALA A 359 -1.33 -8.44 -17.70
N MET A 360 -1.60 -7.83 -16.54
CA MET A 360 -0.59 -7.56 -15.53
C MET A 360 -0.02 -8.85 -14.92
N GLU A 361 -0.87 -9.82 -14.61
CA GLU A 361 -0.43 -11.13 -14.12
C GLU A 361 0.45 -11.85 -15.14
N MET A 362 0.10 -11.83 -16.43
CA MET A 362 0.94 -12.39 -17.50
C MET A 362 2.28 -11.68 -17.64
N MET A 363 2.28 -10.36 -17.55
CA MET A 363 3.53 -9.58 -17.61
C MET A 363 4.43 -9.85 -16.40
N ASN A 364 3.83 -10.10 -15.23
CA ASN A 364 4.55 -10.43 -14.00
C ASN A 364 5.00 -11.91 -13.97
N ALA A 365 4.26 -12.84 -14.56
CA ALA A 365 4.65 -14.24 -14.64
C ALA A 365 5.87 -14.50 -15.53
N GLY A 366 6.19 -13.59 -16.46
CA GLY A 366 7.36 -13.66 -17.34
C GLY A 366 8.60 -12.94 -16.84
N LYS A 367 8.48 -12.16 -15.78
CA LYS A 367 9.57 -11.49 -15.08
C LYS A 367 9.63 -12.06 -13.68
N ASN A 368 10.84 -12.42 -13.21
CA ASN A 368 11.12 -12.42 -11.78
C ASN A 368 10.94 -10.96 -11.33
N VAL A 369 9.68 -10.57 -11.06
CA VAL A 369 9.37 -9.23 -10.59
C VAL A 369 9.97 -9.13 -9.21
N SER A 370 11.08 -8.44 -9.13
CA SER A 370 11.58 -7.92 -7.87
C SER A 370 10.45 -7.08 -7.27
N GLN A 371 9.99 -7.39 -6.08
CA GLN A 371 9.03 -6.59 -5.32
C GLN A 371 9.55 -5.16 -5.04
N ASP A 372 10.79 -4.87 -5.38
CA ASP A 372 11.38 -3.52 -5.37
C ASP A 372 10.85 -2.61 -6.50
N ASP A 373 10.28 -3.17 -7.56
CA ASP A 373 9.32 -2.42 -8.35
C ASP A 373 8.09 -2.22 -7.47
N MET A 374 8.06 -1.11 -6.73
CA MET A 374 6.87 -0.64 -6.03
C MET A 374 5.68 -0.84 -6.96
N SER A 375 4.99 -1.96 -6.81
CA SER A 375 3.81 -2.24 -7.61
C SER A 375 2.73 -1.27 -7.14
N ILE A 376 2.75 -0.08 -7.74
CA ILE A 376 1.80 1.01 -7.45
C ILE A 376 0.37 0.55 -7.77
N PHE A 377 0.24 -0.55 -8.52
CA PHE A 377 -1.03 -1.02 -9.04
C PHE A 377 -1.12 -2.55 -8.99
N LEU A 378 -2.01 -3.08 -8.14
CA LEU A 378 -2.24 -4.51 -7.95
C LEU A 378 -3.73 -4.82 -7.88
N ASN A 379 -4.16 -5.88 -8.59
CA ASN A 379 -5.52 -6.41 -8.53
C ASN A 379 -6.60 -5.31 -8.64
N PRO A 380 -6.77 -4.65 -9.80
CA PRO A 380 -7.76 -3.61 -10.02
C PRO A 380 -9.18 -4.21 -10.12
N THR A 381 -9.64 -4.87 -9.07
CA THR A 381 -10.96 -5.50 -9.05
C THR A 381 -11.99 -4.59 -8.41
N VAL A 382 -13.22 -4.63 -8.93
CA VAL A 382 -14.36 -3.95 -8.33
C VAL A 382 -15.28 -5.00 -7.74
N SER A 383 -15.66 -4.85 -6.46
CA SER A 383 -16.62 -5.77 -5.86
C SER A 383 -17.97 -5.68 -6.56
N LEU A 384 -18.59 -6.83 -6.79
CA LEU A 384 -19.90 -6.92 -7.46
C LEU A 384 -20.97 -6.05 -6.76
N SER A 385 -20.89 -5.93 -5.44
CA SER A 385 -21.80 -5.07 -4.66
C SER A 385 -21.66 -3.59 -5.01
N VAL A 386 -20.42 -3.11 -5.21
CA VAL A 386 -20.16 -1.72 -5.61
C VAL A 386 -20.60 -1.48 -7.05
N ALA A 387 -20.34 -2.44 -7.95
CA ALA A 387 -20.79 -2.36 -9.34
C ALA A 387 -22.33 -2.33 -9.44
N LEU A 388 -23.03 -3.16 -8.67
CA LEU A 388 -24.49 -3.17 -8.61
C LEU A 388 -25.07 -1.89 -8.00
N SER A 389 -24.46 -1.36 -6.94
CA SER A 389 -24.92 -0.07 -6.36
C SER A 389 -24.71 1.10 -7.32
N ALA A 390 -23.61 1.10 -8.09
CA ALA A 390 -23.37 2.11 -9.14
C ALA A 390 -24.36 2.02 -10.30
N THR A 391 -24.91 0.84 -10.60
CA THR A 391 -25.95 0.67 -11.63
C THR A 391 -27.36 0.93 -11.13
N ALA A 392 -27.59 0.91 -9.82
CA ALA A 392 -28.90 1.18 -9.20
C ALA A 392 -29.14 2.67 -8.96
N LEU A 393 -28.11 3.50 -9.00
CA LEU A 393 -28.16 4.97 -8.96
C LEU A 393 -28.63 5.52 -10.30
#